data_424f5a9cd4a0b5f67180554f766b8698
#
_entry.id   424f5a9cd4a0b5f67180554f766b8698
#
_cell.length_a   1.000
_cell.length_b   1.000
_cell.length_c   1.000
_cell.angle_alpha   90.00
_cell.angle_beta   90.00
_cell.angle_gamma   90.00
#
_symmetry.space_group_name_H-M   'P 1'
#
loop_
_entity.id
_entity.type
_entity.pdbx_description
1 polymer ?
#
loop_
_entity_poly.entity_id
_entity_poly.type
_entity_poly.pdbx_seq_one_letter_code
_entity_poly.pdbx_strand_id
1 'polypeptide(L)'
;MRKSLLLAALLLTAVGAAAGIRDDIKANARLSANNYYAYPDKDLPKLTPAPAGYEPFYMNHYGRHGSRWLISKSQYGFPISQLEKAASQGKLTKRGQQVLDTLRMVRKASHMRLGELSDIGAEQHQGIAARMIRNFPEVFAGDAPVDAKSTII
;
A
#
# COMPACT_ATOMS: atom_id res chain seq x y z
N MET A 1 8.83 43.30 -13.35
CA MET A 1 7.97 42.52 -14.24
C MET A 1 8.42 41.06 -14.45
N ARG A 2 9.69 40.74 -14.80
CA ARG A 2 10.14 39.34 -15.00
C ARG A 2 10.02 38.42 -13.76
N LYS A 3 10.28 38.94 -12.54
CA LYS A 3 10.15 38.16 -11.29
C LYS A 3 8.71 37.80 -10.92
N SER A 4 7.76 38.71 -11.22
CA SER A 4 6.33 38.47 -10.97
C SER A 4 5.73 37.44 -11.93
N LEU A 5 6.20 37.39 -13.17
CA LEU A 5 5.79 36.39 -14.16
C LEU A 5 6.28 34.99 -13.79
N LEU A 6 7.51 34.85 -13.25
CA LEU A 6 8.03 33.57 -12.78
C LEU A 6 7.27 33.01 -11.55
N LEU A 7 6.88 33.91 -10.62
CA LEU A 7 6.07 33.54 -9.46
C LEU A 7 4.65 33.10 -9.86
N ALA A 8 4.03 33.76 -10.83
CA ALA A 8 2.73 33.38 -11.35
C ALA A 8 2.76 32.04 -12.12
N ALA A 9 3.84 31.79 -12.87
CA ALA A 9 4.03 30.50 -13.55
C ALA A 9 4.23 29.36 -12.53
N LEU A 10 4.96 29.57 -11.43
CA LEU A 10 5.17 28.58 -10.38
C LEU A 10 3.87 28.26 -9.62
N LEU A 11 3.03 29.26 -9.37
CA LEU A 11 1.72 29.06 -8.72
C LEU A 11 0.73 28.31 -9.62
N LEU A 12 0.75 28.54 -10.93
CA LEU A 12 -0.10 27.82 -11.89
C LEU A 12 0.28 26.34 -12.02
N THR A 13 1.56 25.98 -11.94
CA THR A 13 1.99 24.58 -11.95
C THR A 13 1.62 23.85 -10.66
N ALA A 14 1.64 24.51 -9.51
CA ALA A 14 1.24 23.93 -8.23
C ALA A 14 -0.27 23.60 -8.16
N VAL A 15 -1.12 24.43 -8.77
CA VAL A 15 -2.58 24.18 -8.84
C VAL A 15 -2.91 23.00 -9.76
N GLY A 16 -2.17 22.81 -10.85
CA GLY A 16 -2.34 21.68 -11.76
C GLY A 16 -2.00 20.33 -11.13
N ALA A 17 -0.98 20.28 -10.27
CA ALA A 17 -0.59 19.05 -9.57
C ALA A 17 -1.63 18.61 -8.50
N ALA A 18 -2.34 19.53 -7.87
CA ALA A 18 -3.39 19.23 -6.89
C ALA A 18 -4.70 18.73 -7.54
N ALA A 19 -4.96 19.05 -8.80
CA ALA A 19 -6.14 18.57 -9.53
C ALA A 19 -6.01 17.10 -9.95
N GLY A 20 -4.81 16.60 -10.26
CA GLY A 20 -4.58 15.24 -10.72
C GLY A 20 -4.95 14.16 -9.71
N ILE A 21 -4.56 14.29 -8.43
CA ILE A 21 -4.82 13.27 -7.40
C ILE A 21 -6.31 13.00 -7.19
N ARG A 22 -7.15 14.03 -7.25
CA ARG A 22 -8.62 13.87 -7.12
C ARG A 22 -9.22 13.11 -8.31
N ASP A 23 -8.72 13.36 -9.49
CA ASP A 23 -9.20 12.72 -10.70
C ASP A 23 -8.71 11.28 -10.78
N ASP A 24 -7.48 10.99 -10.33
CA ASP A 24 -6.96 9.65 -10.16
C ASP A 24 -7.82 8.83 -9.18
N ILE A 25 -8.20 9.41 -8.04
CA ILE A 25 -9.08 8.74 -7.05
C ILE A 25 -10.49 8.53 -7.61
N LYS A 26 -11.04 9.47 -8.40
CA LYS A 26 -12.33 9.27 -9.06
C LYS A 26 -12.27 8.16 -10.10
N ALA A 27 -11.19 8.08 -10.86
CA ALA A 27 -10.97 7.01 -11.84
C ALA A 27 -10.71 5.65 -11.18
N ASN A 28 -10.03 5.63 -10.04
CA ASN A 28 -9.74 4.42 -9.28
C ASN A 28 -9.92 4.66 -7.77
N ALA A 29 -11.11 4.38 -7.26
CA ALA A 29 -11.47 4.57 -5.86
C ALA A 29 -10.57 3.80 -4.88
N ARG A 30 -9.86 2.75 -5.32
CA ARG A 30 -8.91 1.99 -4.49
C ARG A 30 -7.74 2.84 -4.00
N LEU A 31 -7.38 3.90 -4.74
CA LEU A 31 -6.31 4.83 -4.34
C LEU A 31 -6.65 5.61 -3.06
N SER A 32 -7.94 5.73 -2.70
CA SER A 32 -8.36 6.31 -1.42
C SER A 32 -8.10 5.41 -0.21
N ALA A 33 -7.76 4.15 -0.43
CA ALA A 33 -7.50 3.20 0.66
C ALA A 33 -6.20 3.48 1.43
N ASN A 34 -5.38 4.44 0.98
CA ASN A 34 -4.12 4.81 1.63
C ASN A 34 -3.25 3.58 1.90
N ASN A 35 -2.80 3.39 3.14
CA ASN A 35 -1.96 2.25 3.53
C ASN A 35 -2.71 0.89 3.62
N TYR A 36 -4.02 0.86 3.38
CA TYR A 36 -4.78 -0.38 3.14
C TYR A 36 -4.71 -0.85 1.68
N TYR A 37 -4.14 -0.04 0.78
CA TYR A 37 -3.88 -0.46 -0.59
C TYR A 37 -2.70 -1.43 -0.62
N ALA A 38 -2.93 -2.63 -1.14
CA ALA A 38 -1.90 -3.67 -1.22
C ALA A 38 -0.78 -3.29 -2.20
N TYR A 39 0.42 -3.83 -2.00
CA TYR A 39 1.48 -3.71 -3.00
C TYR A 39 1.00 -4.27 -4.33
N PRO A 40 1.24 -3.56 -5.44
CA PRO A 40 0.93 -4.08 -6.76
C PRO A 40 1.87 -5.24 -7.10
N ASP A 41 1.31 -6.30 -7.63
CA ASP A 41 2.04 -7.48 -8.15
C ASP A 41 2.02 -7.55 -9.66
N LYS A 42 1.09 -6.82 -10.30
CA LYS A 42 0.86 -6.79 -11.75
C LYS A 42 0.87 -5.35 -12.25
N ASP A 43 1.02 -5.20 -13.56
CA ASP A 43 0.95 -3.91 -14.25
C ASP A 43 1.95 -2.86 -13.73
N LEU A 44 3.13 -3.32 -13.32
CA LEU A 44 4.21 -2.43 -12.91
C LEU A 44 4.79 -1.71 -14.15
N PRO A 45 5.08 -0.41 -14.03
CA PRO A 45 5.70 0.32 -15.13
C PRO A 45 7.06 -0.28 -15.48
N LYS A 46 7.40 -0.26 -16.76
CA LYS A 46 8.75 -0.64 -17.21
C LYS A 46 9.76 0.32 -16.60
N LEU A 47 10.86 -0.25 -16.11
CA LEU A 47 11.96 0.57 -15.61
C LEU A 47 12.63 1.30 -16.78
N THR A 48 13.04 2.53 -16.52
CA THR A 48 13.92 3.26 -17.43
C THR A 48 15.28 2.59 -17.40
N PRO A 49 15.87 2.24 -18.56
CA PRO A 49 17.22 1.67 -18.60
C PRO A 49 18.25 2.66 -18.08
N ALA A 50 19.36 2.15 -17.56
CA ALA A 50 20.49 2.99 -17.16
C ALA A 50 21.00 3.80 -18.38
N PRO A 51 21.43 5.06 -18.20
CA PRO A 51 22.08 5.82 -19.26
C PRO A 51 23.33 5.11 -19.78
N ALA A 52 23.70 5.36 -21.04
CA ALA A 52 24.89 4.77 -21.60
C ALA A 52 26.16 5.11 -20.79
N GLY A 53 26.96 4.10 -20.47
CA GLY A 53 28.17 4.23 -19.65
C GLY A 53 27.93 4.21 -18.13
N TYR A 54 26.67 3.99 -17.67
CA TYR A 54 26.33 3.83 -16.25
C TYR A 54 25.83 2.43 -15.98
N GLU A 55 26.19 1.89 -14.82
CA GLU A 55 25.76 0.59 -14.33
C GLU A 55 25.28 0.73 -12.87
N PRO A 56 24.14 0.12 -12.50
CA PRO A 56 23.71 0.09 -11.08
C PRO A 56 24.74 -0.68 -10.24
N PHE A 57 25.20 -0.10 -9.14
CA PHE A 57 26.18 -0.71 -8.24
C PHE A 57 25.68 -0.80 -6.79
N TYR A 58 24.58 -0.14 -6.46
CA TYR A 58 24.01 -0.09 -5.12
C TYR A 58 22.51 0.07 -5.16
N MET A 59 21.81 -0.60 -4.25
CA MET A 59 20.37 -0.46 -4.09
C MET A 59 20.05 -0.16 -2.64
N ASN A 60 19.21 0.86 -2.43
CA ASN A 60 18.58 1.15 -1.14
C ASN A 60 17.06 1.05 -1.31
N HIS A 61 16.43 0.20 -0.50
CA HIS A 61 14.99 0.04 -0.49
C HIS A 61 14.41 0.40 0.87
N TYR A 62 13.50 1.36 0.89
CA TYR A 62 12.67 1.65 2.05
C TYR A 62 11.23 1.31 1.70
N GLY A 63 10.69 0.32 2.38
CA GLY A 63 9.36 -0.20 2.11
C GLY A 63 8.46 -0.26 3.35
N ARG A 64 7.17 -0.29 3.12
CA ARG A 64 6.16 -0.62 4.13
C ARG A 64 6.10 -2.15 4.29
N HIS A 65 5.67 -2.64 5.45
CA HIS A 65 5.31 -4.05 5.62
C HIS A 65 4.29 -4.52 4.56
N GLY A 66 4.29 -5.77 4.21
CA GLY A 66 3.27 -6.42 3.40
C GLY A 66 1.90 -6.43 4.07
N SER A 67 0.90 -7.03 3.44
CA SER A 67 -0.43 -7.18 4.03
C SER A 67 -0.34 -7.90 5.37
N ARG A 68 -1.02 -7.36 6.39
CA ARG A 68 -1.02 -7.91 7.73
C ARG A 68 -2.38 -7.83 8.39
N TRP A 69 -2.56 -8.61 9.43
CA TRP A 69 -3.69 -8.48 10.33
C TRP A 69 -3.66 -7.12 11.04
N LEU A 70 -4.85 -6.57 11.34
CA LEU A 70 -4.95 -5.30 12.06
C LEU A 70 -4.32 -5.43 13.44
N ILE A 71 -3.77 -4.33 13.95
CA ILE A 71 -2.94 -4.32 15.16
C ILE A 71 -3.74 -4.31 16.48
N SER A 72 -5.05 -4.06 16.44
CA SER A 72 -5.85 -4.01 17.66
C SER A 72 -7.22 -4.68 17.51
N LYS A 73 -7.71 -5.22 18.61
CA LYS A 73 -9.06 -5.81 18.69
C LYS A 73 -10.17 -4.79 18.39
N SER A 74 -9.96 -3.52 18.74
CA SER A 74 -10.93 -2.46 18.51
C SER A 74 -11.16 -2.16 17.04
N GLN A 75 -10.13 -2.28 16.21
CA GLN A 75 -10.24 -2.07 14.76
C GLN A 75 -11.19 -3.09 14.10
N TYR A 76 -11.29 -4.30 14.63
CA TYR A 76 -12.29 -5.29 14.23
C TYR A 76 -13.62 -5.07 14.95
N GLY A 77 -13.59 -4.76 16.23
CA GLY A 77 -14.78 -4.68 17.09
C GLY A 77 -15.66 -3.49 16.77
N PHE A 78 -15.09 -2.33 16.49
CA PHE A 78 -15.87 -1.11 16.25
C PHE A 78 -16.83 -1.24 15.06
N PRO A 79 -16.41 -1.60 13.83
CA PRO A 79 -17.34 -1.74 12.72
C PRO A 79 -18.39 -2.83 12.96
N ILE A 80 -18.04 -3.92 13.64
CA ILE A 80 -18.98 -4.99 14.00
C ILE A 80 -20.06 -4.42 14.92
N SER A 81 -19.69 -3.72 15.99
CA SER A 81 -20.66 -3.16 16.95
C SER A 81 -21.61 -2.14 16.31
N GLN A 82 -21.14 -1.34 15.35
CA GLN A 82 -22.01 -0.41 14.63
C GLN A 82 -23.06 -1.13 13.77
N LEU A 83 -22.65 -2.19 13.08
CA LEU A 83 -23.57 -2.99 12.27
C LEU A 83 -24.52 -3.81 13.12
N GLU A 84 -24.09 -4.35 14.27
CA GLU A 84 -24.95 -5.02 15.26
C GLU A 84 -26.01 -4.08 15.83
N LYS A 85 -25.63 -2.83 16.13
CA LYS A 85 -26.58 -1.80 16.54
C LYS A 85 -27.60 -1.49 15.46
N ALA A 86 -27.18 -1.39 14.19
CA ALA A 86 -28.09 -1.20 13.07
C ALA A 86 -29.03 -2.41 12.87
N ALA A 87 -28.52 -3.62 13.04
CA ALA A 87 -29.30 -4.86 12.97
C ALA A 87 -30.39 -4.90 14.05
N SER A 88 -30.04 -4.59 15.31
CA SER A 88 -31.00 -4.56 16.44
C SER A 88 -32.12 -3.53 16.26
N GLN A 89 -31.89 -2.50 15.45
CA GLN A 89 -32.88 -1.47 15.10
C GLN A 89 -33.67 -1.80 13.80
N GLY A 90 -33.46 -2.97 13.21
CA GLY A 90 -34.09 -3.34 11.94
C GLY A 90 -33.66 -2.50 10.74
N LYS A 91 -32.52 -1.81 10.84
CA LYS A 91 -32.01 -0.88 9.82
C LYS A 91 -30.93 -1.49 8.91
N LEU A 92 -30.57 -2.76 9.12
CA LEU A 92 -29.53 -3.40 8.34
C LEU A 92 -30.12 -3.94 7.02
N THR A 93 -29.51 -3.56 5.90
CA THR A 93 -29.85 -4.10 4.61
C THR A 93 -29.33 -5.53 4.47
N LYS A 94 -29.81 -6.28 3.47
CA LYS A 94 -29.28 -7.61 3.14
C LYS A 94 -27.74 -7.56 2.91
N ARG A 95 -27.27 -6.54 2.21
CA ARG A 95 -25.81 -6.34 2.02
C ARG A 95 -25.10 -6.03 3.33
N GLY A 96 -25.70 -5.22 4.17
CA GLY A 96 -25.16 -4.92 5.51
C GLY A 96 -25.03 -6.18 6.37
N GLN A 97 -25.99 -7.09 6.31
CA GLN A 97 -25.89 -8.38 7.01
C GLN A 97 -24.73 -9.22 6.49
N GLN A 98 -24.55 -9.32 5.18
CA GLN A 98 -23.40 -10.02 4.59
C GLN A 98 -22.06 -9.44 5.04
N VAL A 99 -21.96 -8.12 5.11
CA VAL A 99 -20.75 -7.43 5.60
C VAL A 99 -20.49 -7.75 7.08
N LEU A 100 -21.54 -7.71 7.92
CA LEU A 100 -21.43 -8.05 9.34
C LEU A 100 -20.92 -9.48 9.53
N ASP A 101 -21.47 -10.43 8.81
CA ASP A 101 -21.08 -11.85 8.91
C ASP A 101 -19.62 -12.05 8.45
N THR A 102 -19.22 -11.36 7.37
CA THR A 102 -17.83 -11.37 6.88
C THR A 102 -16.88 -10.78 7.93
N LEU A 103 -17.21 -9.64 8.54
CA LEU A 103 -16.38 -9.03 9.57
C LEU A 103 -16.24 -9.92 10.81
N ARG A 104 -17.29 -10.63 11.20
CA ARG A 104 -17.23 -11.61 12.28
C ARG A 104 -16.28 -12.77 11.96
N MET A 105 -16.33 -13.29 10.73
CA MET A 105 -15.41 -14.33 10.28
C MET A 105 -13.96 -13.83 10.29
N VAL A 106 -13.70 -12.64 9.76
CA VAL A 106 -12.36 -12.03 9.75
C VAL A 106 -11.84 -11.82 11.19
N ARG A 107 -12.69 -11.29 12.09
CA ARG A 107 -12.33 -11.14 13.50
C ARG A 107 -11.98 -12.48 14.16
N LYS A 108 -12.72 -13.54 13.88
CA LYS A 108 -12.41 -14.89 14.38
C LYS A 108 -11.08 -15.39 13.84
N ALA A 109 -10.83 -15.21 12.55
CA ALA A 109 -9.58 -15.61 11.91
C ALA A 109 -8.36 -14.82 12.40
N SER A 110 -8.55 -13.57 12.81
CA SER A 110 -7.49 -12.70 13.35
C SER A 110 -7.10 -13.00 14.80
N HIS A 111 -7.77 -13.95 15.45
CA HIS A 111 -7.50 -14.29 16.85
C HIS A 111 -6.04 -14.74 17.03
N MET A 112 -5.32 -14.14 17.97
CA MET A 112 -3.89 -14.34 18.26
C MET A 112 -2.93 -13.91 17.12
N ARG A 113 -3.42 -13.27 16.06
CA ARG A 113 -2.62 -12.86 14.89
C ARG A 113 -2.55 -11.34 14.70
N LEU A 114 -2.81 -10.56 15.76
CA LEU A 114 -2.80 -9.10 15.67
C LEU A 114 -1.42 -8.57 15.27
N GLY A 115 -1.37 -7.78 14.18
CA GLY A 115 -0.14 -7.22 13.64
C GLY A 115 0.76 -8.19 12.87
N GLU A 116 0.45 -9.46 12.89
CA GLU A 116 1.21 -10.49 12.14
C GLU A 116 1.03 -10.31 10.63
N LEU A 117 2.07 -10.58 9.85
CA LEU A 117 1.96 -10.65 8.40
C LEU A 117 0.97 -11.75 8.00
N SER A 118 0.13 -11.46 7.00
CA SER A 118 -0.64 -12.50 6.33
C SER A 118 0.23 -13.25 5.32
N ASP A 119 -0.24 -14.41 4.87
CA ASP A 119 0.45 -15.19 3.84
C ASP A 119 0.66 -14.35 2.56
N ILE A 120 -0.36 -13.57 2.16
CA ILE A 120 -0.26 -12.60 1.06
C ILE A 120 0.83 -11.55 1.34
N GLY A 121 0.97 -11.10 2.59
CA GLY A 121 2.02 -10.14 2.98
C GLY A 121 3.42 -10.70 2.81
N ALA A 122 3.62 -11.97 3.16
CA ALA A 122 4.88 -12.67 2.94
C ALA A 122 5.18 -12.83 1.44
N GLU A 123 4.19 -13.25 0.64
CA GLU A 123 4.32 -13.35 -0.82
C GLU A 123 4.65 -12.00 -1.47
N GLN A 124 4.06 -10.90 -0.98
CA GLN A 124 4.38 -9.55 -1.45
C GLN A 124 5.85 -9.21 -1.26
N HIS A 125 6.43 -9.50 -0.09
CA HIS A 125 7.85 -9.26 0.18
C HIS A 125 8.76 -10.16 -0.68
N GLN A 126 8.43 -11.42 -0.82
CA GLN A 126 9.17 -12.33 -1.71
C GLN A 126 9.12 -11.85 -3.17
N GLY A 127 7.95 -11.40 -3.63
CA GLY A 127 7.78 -10.84 -4.96
C GLY A 127 8.57 -9.55 -5.18
N ILE A 128 8.67 -8.67 -4.19
CA ILE A 128 9.50 -7.46 -4.24
C ILE A 128 10.97 -7.85 -4.36
N ALA A 129 11.49 -8.72 -3.51
CA ALA A 129 12.87 -9.18 -3.54
C ALA A 129 13.22 -9.86 -4.88
N ALA A 130 12.36 -10.72 -5.38
CA ALA A 130 12.55 -11.37 -6.67
C ALA A 130 12.60 -10.37 -7.84
N ARG A 131 11.80 -9.31 -7.78
CA ARG A 131 11.87 -8.24 -8.79
C ARG A 131 13.14 -7.42 -8.69
N MET A 132 13.65 -7.13 -7.50
CA MET A 132 14.93 -6.45 -7.30
C MET A 132 16.06 -7.23 -7.94
N ILE A 133 16.20 -8.50 -7.64
CA ILE A 133 17.23 -9.39 -8.18
C ILE A 133 17.12 -9.50 -9.72
N ARG A 134 15.90 -9.65 -10.24
CA ARG A 134 15.67 -9.77 -11.69
C ARG A 134 16.00 -8.48 -12.45
N ASN A 135 15.68 -7.33 -11.88
CA ASN A 135 15.79 -6.05 -12.55
C ASN A 135 17.17 -5.40 -12.40
N PHE A 136 17.94 -5.82 -11.40
CA PHE A 136 19.26 -5.27 -11.06
C PHE A 136 20.23 -6.39 -10.68
N PRO A 137 20.42 -7.39 -11.56
CA PRO A 137 21.26 -8.55 -11.25
C PRO A 137 22.70 -8.17 -10.92
N GLU A 138 23.22 -7.10 -11.51
CA GLU A 138 24.57 -6.57 -11.28
C GLU A 138 24.78 -6.13 -9.82
N VAL A 139 23.76 -5.59 -9.16
CA VAL A 139 23.82 -5.16 -7.74
C VAL A 139 23.92 -6.36 -6.81
N PHE A 140 23.39 -7.51 -7.21
CA PHE A 140 23.35 -8.73 -6.41
C PHE A 140 24.37 -9.78 -6.85
N ALA A 141 25.28 -9.42 -7.75
CA ALA A 141 26.31 -10.34 -8.27
C ALA A 141 27.40 -10.61 -7.21
N GLY A 142 27.98 -11.82 -7.25
CA GLY A 142 29.07 -12.20 -6.36
C GLY A 142 28.71 -12.22 -4.88
N ASP A 143 29.62 -11.76 -4.04
CA ASP A 143 29.47 -11.73 -2.58
C ASP A 143 28.92 -10.38 -2.07
N ALA A 144 28.04 -9.75 -2.81
CA ALA A 144 27.46 -8.44 -2.44
C ALA A 144 26.73 -8.55 -1.07
N PRO A 145 27.09 -7.73 -0.07
CA PRO A 145 26.46 -7.77 1.25
C PRO A 145 25.02 -7.26 1.17
N VAL A 146 24.13 -7.97 1.82
CA VAL A 146 22.72 -7.55 1.98
C VAL A 146 22.48 -7.24 3.45
N ASP A 147 22.19 -5.98 3.77
CA ASP A 147 21.75 -5.54 5.10
C ASP A 147 20.24 -5.32 5.10
N ALA A 148 19.50 -6.11 5.86
CA ALA A 148 18.05 -6.01 5.96
C ALA A 148 17.63 -5.69 7.40
N LYS A 149 16.83 -4.64 7.56
CA LYS A 149 16.31 -4.20 8.86
C LYS A 149 14.79 -4.06 8.82
N SER A 150 14.15 -4.41 9.93
CA SER A 150 12.72 -4.18 10.10
C SER A 150 12.42 -3.62 11.48
N THR A 151 11.23 -3.02 11.63
CA THR A 151 10.70 -2.67 12.95
C THR A 151 10.21 -3.91 13.68
N ILE A 152 10.22 -3.87 15.02
CA ILE A 152 9.78 -4.97 15.91
C ILE A 152 8.28 -4.83 16.15
N ILE A 153 7.42 -4.64 15.30
CA ILE A 153 5.98 -4.56 15.59
C ILE A 153 5.25 -5.58 14.74
#